data_2baeef7893628b460560d99dfe8a754e
#
_entry.id   2baeef7893628b460560d99dfe8a754e
#
_cell.length_a   1.000
_cell.length_b   1.000
_cell.length_c   1.000
_cell.angle_alpha   90.00
_cell.angle_beta   90.00
_cell.angle_gamma   90.00
#
_symmetry.space_group_name_H-M   'P 1'
#
loop_
_entity.id
_entity.type
_entity.pdbx_description
1 polymer ?
#
loop_
_entity_poly.entity_id
_entity_poly.type
_entity_poly.pdbx_seq_one_letter_code
_entity_poly.pdbx_strand_id
1 'polypeptide(L)'
;MAAAGVGARAGGGGGAAVLLTGVGKRYDIVSAFAQHARVIAADPNPLAPAQYAAQVHRAVPRIDSDEYVPALQSLSTEYGVGAVVPLTDLDIEVLAVARAGGLLPAFVPDPEVARATYDKYEAHLLLSRLGLPSPPTVLPGNPIEHFPVMVKPRQGSGARSIHRADDAAAAEFFVKYVDEPTMVQRYMDGPEFSIDCLSDLQGRCLNAIPRTMIESRGGESIKGTVIDDGDLVELGRTVVEQLGVRGPCTVQVFRDREIGLGITDVNTRFGGAFPAPMYAAHHGRTYPELIVRMARGEVIEPHVGQFHAGITFTRYFWQLELDQMMRPTGRDIVDPPGPPAPR
;
A
#
# COMPACT_ATOMS: atom_id res chain seq x y z
N MET A 1 -3.24 -40.55 -13.57
CA MET A 1 -2.07 -40.54 -12.68
C MET A 1 -2.25 -39.38 -11.71
N ALA A 2 -1.92 -39.57 -10.46
CA ALA A 2 -2.42 -38.93 -9.26
C ALA A 2 -2.37 -37.42 -9.25
N ALA A 3 -3.52 -36.80 -8.98
CA ALA A 3 -3.64 -35.43 -8.52
C ALA A 3 -3.02 -35.33 -7.11
N ALA A 4 -1.93 -34.58 -6.97
CA ALA A 4 -1.37 -34.25 -5.70
C ALA A 4 -2.33 -33.25 -5.02
N GLY A 5 -3.15 -33.76 -4.10
CA GLY A 5 -3.96 -32.94 -3.20
C GLY A 5 -3.05 -32.05 -2.38
N VAL A 6 -3.27 -30.74 -2.43
CA VAL A 6 -2.72 -29.79 -1.48
C VAL A 6 -3.36 -30.09 -0.13
N GLY A 7 -2.72 -30.98 0.62
CA GLY A 7 -3.09 -31.30 1.99
C GLY A 7 -2.91 -30.06 2.86
N ALA A 8 -3.99 -29.56 3.42
CA ALA A 8 -3.98 -28.59 4.49
C ALA A 8 -3.12 -29.15 5.64
N ARG A 9 -1.90 -28.68 5.78
CA ARG A 9 -1.10 -28.93 6.98
C ARG A 9 -1.73 -28.11 8.10
N ALA A 10 -2.47 -28.80 8.95
CA ALA A 10 -2.83 -28.30 10.28
C ALA A 10 -1.55 -28.17 11.10
N GLY A 11 -0.90 -27.00 11.01
CA GLY A 11 0.20 -26.64 11.88
C GLY A 11 -0.38 -26.08 13.17
N GLY A 12 -0.56 -26.95 14.18
CA GLY A 12 -0.81 -26.54 15.56
C GLY A 12 0.46 -25.95 16.17
N GLY A 13 0.60 -24.66 16.05
CA GLY A 13 1.52 -23.81 16.82
C GLY A 13 0.81 -22.49 16.99
N GLY A 14 0.62 -22.03 18.24
CA GLY A 14 -0.11 -20.82 18.61
C GLY A 14 0.52 -19.54 18.06
N GLY A 15 0.49 -19.36 16.74
CA GLY A 15 0.97 -18.16 16.07
C GLY A 15 -0.18 -17.17 15.90
N ALA A 16 0.08 -15.89 16.17
CA ALA A 16 -0.87 -14.82 15.98
C ALA A 16 -1.45 -14.85 14.56
N ALA A 17 -2.78 -14.79 14.44
CA ALA A 17 -3.46 -14.61 13.16
C ALA A 17 -3.30 -13.18 12.65
N VAL A 18 -3.49 -12.97 11.34
CA VAL A 18 -3.45 -11.64 10.71
C VAL A 18 -4.82 -11.32 10.13
N LEU A 19 -5.35 -10.16 10.46
CA LEU A 19 -6.58 -9.61 9.90
C LEU A 19 -6.22 -8.57 8.83
N LEU A 20 -6.62 -8.82 7.60
CA LEU A 20 -6.43 -7.90 6.47
C LEU A 20 -7.77 -7.23 6.15
N THR A 21 -7.79 -5.90 6.11
CA THR A 21 -9.00 -5.12 5.86
C THR A 21 -9.00 -4.51 4.45
N GLY A 22 -10.20 -4.34 3.86
CA GLY A 22 -10.34 -3.77 2.53
C GLY A 22 -9.57 -4.56 1.46
N VAL A 23 -9.65 -5.88 1.51
CA VAL A 23 -8.79 -6.75 0.70
C VAL A 23 -9.02 -6.62 -0.80
N GLY A 24 -10.25 -6.31 -1.24
CA GLY A 24 -10.59 -6.02 -2.63
C GLY A 24 -10.00 -7.03 -3.62
N LYS A 25 -9.17 -6.54 -4.53
CA LYS A 25 -8.47 -7.34 -5.57
C LYS A 25 -7.03 -7.75 -5.20
N ARG A 26 -6.61 -7.55 -3.95
CA ARG A 26 -5.24 -7.77 -3.49
C ARG A 26 -4.93 -9.25 -3.17
N TYR A 27 -5.31 -10.14 -4.09
CA TYR A 27 -5.11 -11.59 -3.95
C TYR A 27 -3.64 -11.97 -3.70
N ASP A 28 -2.72 -11.27 -4.34
CA ASP A 28 -1.27 -11.41 -4.21
C ASP A 28 -0.77 -11.19 -2.77
N ILE A 29 -1.21 -10.09 -2.14
CA ILE A 29 -0.83 -9.76 -0.76
C ILE A 29 -1.45 -10.76 0.22
N VAL A 30 -2.75 -11.06 0.06
CA VAL A 30 -3.44 -12.02 0.94
C VAL A 30 -2.78 -13.39 0.86
N SER A 31 -2.45 -13.86 -0.35
CA SER A 31 -1.72 -15.13 -0.56
C SER A 31 -0.35 -15.13 0.11
N ALA A 32 0.38 -14.02 0.05
CA ALA A 32 1.70 -13.92 0.67
C ALA A 32 1.62 -14.02 2.19
N PHE A 33 0.65 -13.34 2.84
CA PHE A 33 0.42 -13.48 4.28
C PHE A 33 0.00 -14.91 4.66
N ALA A 34 -0.82 -15.56 3.82
CA ALA A 34 -1.32 -16.91 4.07
C ALA A 34 -0.22 -17.99 4.10
N GLN A 35 0.96 -17.69 3.56
CA GLN A 35 2.14 -18.58 3.66
C GLN A 35 2.77 -18.56 5.06
N HIS A 36 2.54 -17.53 5.87
CA HIS A 36 3.23 -17.30 7.14
C HIS A 36 2.32 -17.32 8.37
N ALA A 37 1.03 -17.08 8.18
CA ALA A 37 0.04 -17.03 9.27
C ALA A 37 -1.35 -17.47 8.80
N ARG A 38 -2.25 -17.72 9.76
CA ARG A 38 -3.68 -17.76 9.48
C ARG A 38 -4.17 -16.35 9.14
N VAL A 39 -4.77 -16.20 7.97
CA VAL A 39 -5.28 -14.91 7.47
C VAL A 39 -6.79 -14.87 7.57
N ILE A 40 -7.30 -13.78 8.14
CA ILE A 40 -8.69 -13.38 8.11
C ILE A 40 -8.81 -12.21 7.14
N ALA A 41 -9.54 -12.39 6.04
CA ALA A 41 -9.86 -11.32 5.09
C ALA A 41 -11.20 -10.67 5.47
N ALA A 42 -11.18 -9.36 5.68
CA ALA A 42 -12.35 -8.56 6.00
C ALA A 42 -12.63 -7.57 4.86
N ASP A 43 -13.79 -7.69 4.23
CA ASP A 43 -14.22 -6.80 3.15
C ASP A 43 -15.75 -6.68 3.14
N PRO A 44 -16.34 -5.48 2.92
CA PRO A 44 -17.78 -5.34 2.79
C PRO A 44 -18.34 -5.98 1.50
N ASN A 45 -17.48 -6.18 0.47
CA ASN A 45 -17.89 -6.80 -0.79
C ASN A 45 -17.76 -8.32 -0.70
N PRO A 46 -18.87 -9.09 -0.73
CA PRO A 46 -18.83 -10.55 -0.66
C PRO A 46 -18.19 -11.21 -1.89
N LEU A 47 -17.94 -10.46 -2.96
CA LEU A 47 -17.28 -10.91 -4.18
C LEU A 47 -15.86 -10.38 -4.33
N ALA A 48 -15.25 -9.82 -3.29
CA ALA A 48 -13.86 -9.40 -3.31
C ALA A 48 -12.95 -10.61 -3.62
N PRO A 49 -12.25 -10.67 -4.77
CA PRO A 49 -11.51 -11.87 -5.17
C PRO A 49 -10.40 -12.23 -4.20
N ALA A 50 -9.79 -11.25 -3.53
CA ALA A 50 -8.71 -11.49 -2.59
C ALA A 50 -9.12 -12.30 -1.36
N GLN A 51 -10.40 -12.30 -0.98
CA GLN A 51 -10.88 -13.08 0.17
C GLN A 51 -10.66 -14.59 0.00
N TYR A 52 -10.63 -15.08 -1.24
CA TYR A 52 -10.43 -16.50 -1.55
C TYR A 52 -8.98 -16.98 -1.39
N ALA A 53 -8.04 -16.06 -1.17
CA ALA A 53 -6.66 -16.40 -0.80
C ALA A 53 -6.48 -16.56 0.72
N ALA A 54 -7.48 -16.19 1.53
CA ALA A 54 -7.43 -16.29 2.99
C ALA A 54 -8.04 -17.62 3.48
N GLN A 55 -7.61 -18.08 4.67
CA GLN A 55 -8.21 -19.24 5.32
C GLN A 55 -9.59 -18.93 5.90
N VAL A 56 -9.85 -17.66 6.23
CA VAL A 56 -11.14 -17.17 6.71
C VAL A 56 -11.48 -15.87 6.01
N HIS A 57 -12.71 -15.72 5.57
CA HIS A 57 -13.22 -14.42 5.11
C HIS A 57 -14.51 -14.04 5.83
N ARG A 58 -14.70 -12.75 6.04
CA ARG A 58 -15.87 -12.19 6.71
C ARG A 58 -16.30 -10.91 6.02
N ALA A 59 -17.58 -10.83 5.71
CA ALA A 59 -18.20 -9.56 5.38
C ALA A 59 -18.25 -8.71 6.65
N VAL A 60 -17.80 -7.47 6.55
CA VAL A 60 -17.79 -6.50 7.65
C VAL A 60 -18.63 -5.28 7.26
N PRO A 61 -19.17 -4.52 8.24
CA PRO A 61 -19.82 -3.26 7.95
C PRO A 61 -18.93 -2.31 7.14
N ARG A 62 -19.52 -1.31 6.51
CA ARG A 62 -18.79 -0.25 5.83
C ARG A 62 -17.93 0.53 6.84
N ILE A 63 -16.84 1.10 6.37
CA ILE A 63 -15.85 1.84 7.18
C ILE A 63 -16.48 3.05 7.91
N ASP A 64 -17.49 3.65 7.30
CA ASP A 64 -18.25 4.79 7.85
C ASP A 64 -19.33 4.39 8.86
N SER A 65 -19.46 3.09 9.18
CA SER A 65 -20.40 2.57 10.19
C SER A 65 -19.75 2.50 11.57
N ASP A 66 -20.52 2.89 12.60
CA ASP A 66 -20.11 2.74 14.01
C ASP A 66 -19.84 1.27 14.40
N GLU A 67 -20.41 0.31 13.66
CA GLU A 67 -20.22 -1.12 13.86
C GLU A 67 -18.90 -1.66 13.26
N TYR A 68 -18.15 -0.86 12.47
CA TYR A 68 -16.96 -1.34 11.79
C TYR A 68 -15.87 -1.79 12.77
N VAL A 69 -15.44 -0.93 13.68
CA VAL A 69 -14.41 -1.26 14.69
C VAL A 69 -14.86 -2.38 15.62
N PRO A 70 -16.09 -2.38 16.16
CA PRO A 70 -16.62 -3.51 16.94
C PRO A 70 -16.57 -4.85 16.20
N ALA A 71 -16.89 -4.88 14.90
CA ALA A 71 -16.80 -6.10 14.11
C ALA A 71 -15.36 -6.60 13.99
N LEU A 72 -14.39 -5.70 13.74
CA LEU A 72 -12.98 -6.06 13.69
C LEU A 72 -12.44 -6.54 15.04
N GLN A 73 -12.90 -5.96 16.17
CA GLN A 73 -12.55 -6.41 17.52
C GLN A 73 -13.07 -7.82 17.81
N SER A 74 -14.31 -8.10 17.39
CA SER A 74 -14.90 -9.43 17.52
C SER A 74 -14.09 -10.47 16.76
N LEU A 75 -13.72 -10.19 15.50
CA LEU A 75 -12.85 -11.05 14.72
C LEU A 75 -11.46 -11.20 15.34
N SER A 76 -10.89 -10.11 15.87
CA SER A 76 -9.59 -10.13 16.49
C SER A 76 -9.56 -11.03 17.74
N THR A 77 -10.63 -11.00 18.51
CA THR A 77 -10.80 -11.86 19.70
C THR A 77 -11.04 -13.32 19.31
N GLU A 78 -11.96 -13.57 18.34
CA GLU A 78 -12.31 -14.91 17.87
C GLU A 78 -11.12 -15.69 17.34
N TYR A 79 -10.23 -15.01 16.59
CA TYR A 79 -9.11 -15.66 15.91
C TYR A 79 -7.74 -15.44 16.55
N GLY A 80 -7.62 -14.68 17.63
CA GLY A 80 -6.35 -14.38 18.26
C GLY A 80 -5.43 -13.54 17.35
N VAL A 81 -5.99 -12.45 16.79
CA VAL A 81 -5.28 -11.60 15.82
C VAL A 81 -4.16 -10.82 16.52
N GLY A 82 -2.94 -10.96 16.02
CA GLY A 82 -1.77 -10.20 16.46
C GLY A 82 -1.41 -9.00 15.58
N ALA A 83 -1.99 -8.92 14.37
CA ALA A 83 -1.82 -7.80 13.46
C ALA A 83 -3.08 -7.53 12.66
N VAL A 84 -3.50 -6.26 12.61
CA VAL A 84 -4.51 -5.74 11.68
C VAL A 84 -3.78 -4.89 10.64
N VAL A 85 -3.88 -5.23 9.35
CA VAL A 85 -3.16 -4.55 8.27
C VAL A 85 -4.14 -4.08 7.20
N PRO A 86 -4.28 -2.76 6.99
CA PRO A 86 -5.15 -2.23 5.93
C PRO A 86 -4.54 -2.45 4.54
N LEU A 87 -5.38 -2.82 3.57
CA LEU A 87 -5.04 -2.88 2.16
C LEU A 87 -5.72 -1.78 1.33
N THR A 88 -6.41 -0.86 1.99
CA THR A 88 -7.03 0.34 1.42
C THR A 88 -6.60 1.58 2.19
N ASP A 89 -6.69 2.75 1.58
CA ASP A 89 -6.43 4.04 2.26
C ASP A 89 -7.62 4.47 3.14
N LEU A 90 -8.80 3.91 2.88
CA LEU A 90 -10.06 4.42 3.42
C LEU A 90 -10.23 4.19 4.92
N ASP A 91 -9.64 3.14 5.49
CA ASP A 91 -9.81 2.78 6.90
C ASP A 91 -8.58 3.05 7.77
N ILE A 92 -7.50 3.59 7.21
CA ILE A 92 -6.25 3.84 7.94
C ILE A 92 -6.48 4.77 9.12
N GLU A 93 -7.22 5.87 8.96
CA GLU A 93 -7.49 6.82 10.05
C GLU A 93 -8.33 6.17 11.16
N VAL A 94 -9.38 5.42 10.79
CA VAL A 94 -10.23 4.69 11.74
C VAL A 94 -9.42 3.65 12.53
N LEU A 95 -8.56 2.90 11.84
CA LEU A 95 -7.67 1.92 12.46
C LEU A 95 -6.61 2.59 13.33
N ALA A 96 -6.11 3.76 12.95
CA ALA A 96 -5.15 4.53 13.75
C ALA A 96 -5.76 5.00 15.08
N VAL A 97 -7.01 5.49 15.05
CA VAL A 97 -7.76 5.84 16.26
C VAL A 97 -8.01 4.61 17.14
N ALA A 98 -8.44 3.51 16.54
CA ALA A 98 -8.67 2.26 17.26
C ALA A 98 -7.38 1.71 17.89
N ARG A 99 -6.24 1.80 17.20
CA ARG A 99 -4.92 1.44 17.75
C ARG A 99 -4.53 2.33 18.92
N ALA A 100 -4.66 3.66 18.77
CA ALA A 100 -4.32 4.62 19.82
C ALA A 100 -5.16 4.40 21.10
N GLY A 101 -6.42 3.96 20.94
CA GLY A 101 -7.30 3.56 22.03
C GLY A 101 -7.05 2.15 22.57
N GLY A 102 -6.06 1.41 22.06
CA GLY A 102 -5.77 0.04 22.50
C GLY A 102 -6.81 -1.00 22.09
N LEU A 103 -7.66 -0.68 21.10
CA LEU A 103 -8.76 -1.55 20.67
C LEU A 103 -8.33 -2.61 19.65
N LEU A 104 -7.34 -2.30 18.80
CA LEU A 104 -6.86 -3.17 17.73
C LEU A 104 -5.33 -3.11 17.62
N PRO A 105 -4.64 -4.23 17.35
CA PRO A 105 -3.20 -4.27 17.06
C PRO A 105 -2.91 -3.87 15.61
N ALA A 106 -3.29 -2.64 15.22
CA ALA A 106 -3.21 -2.21 13.83
C ALA A 106 -1.79 -1.72 13.46
N PHE A 107 -1.34 -2.09 12.26
CA PHE A 107 -0.07 -1.66 11.66
C PHE A 107 -0.32 -0.41 10.81
N VAL A 108 -0.52 0.71 11.48
CA VAL A 108 -0.82 2.03 10.90
C VAL A 108 -0.11 3.13 11.70
N PRO A 109 0.13 4.32 11.13
CA PRO A 109 0.73 5.45 11.86
C PRO A 109 -0.20 5.99 12.95
N ASP A 110 0.24 7.03 13.65
CA ASP A 110 -0.60 7.77 14.58
C ASP A 110 -1.76 8.50 13.85
N PRO A 111 -2.90 8.78 14.52
CA PRO A 111 -4.09 9.35 13.86
C PRO A 111 -3.82 10.67 13.12
N GLU A 112 -2.93 11.53 13.65
CA GLU A 112 -2.57 12.78 13.00
C GLU A 112 -1.88 12.55 11.65
N VAL A 113 -0.93 11.61 11.61
CA VAL A 113 -0.21 11.25 10.37
C VAL A 113 -1.13 10.53 9.39
N ALA A 114 -1.98 9.62 9.87
CA ALA A 114 -2.98 8.93 9.04
C ALA A 114 -3.90 9.93 8.33
N ARG A 115 -4.41 10.92 9.06
CA ARG A 115 -5.26 11.99 8.50
C ARG A 115 -4.49 12.87 7.51
N ALA A 116 -3.29 13.31 7.88
CA ALA A 116 -2.49 14.17 7.03
C ALA A 116 -2.10 13.47 5.72
N THR A 117 -1.71 12.19 5.75
CA THR A 117 -1.32 11.45 4.54
C THR A 117 -2.50 11.08 3.64
N TYR A 118 -3.73 11.07 4.14
CA TYR A 118 -4.93 10.88 3.33
C TYR A 118 -5.28 12.09 2.45
N ASP A 119 -4.93 13.30 2.91
CA ASP A 119 -5.10 14.55 2.16
C ASP A 119 -3.75 15.03 1.62
N LYS A 120 -3.58 15.06 0.29
CA LYS A 120 -2.30 15.39 -0.36
C LYS A 120 -1.79 16.80 -0.06
N TYR A 121 -2.68 17.76 0.23
CA TYR A 121 -2.27 19.10 0.63
C TYR A 121 -1.78 19.11 2.08
N GLU A 122 -2.47 18.44 3.00
CA GLU A 122 -2.02 18.30 4.39
C GLU A 122 -0.71 17.50 4.45
N ALA A 123 -0.56 16.46 3.59
CA ALA A 123 0.69 15.74 3.45
C ALA A 123 1.83 16.67 3.00
N HIS A 124 1.61 17.53 2.00
CA HIS A 124 2.58 18.55 1.60
C HIS A 124 2.99 19.47 2.76
N LEU A 125 2.03 19.96 3.53
CA LEU A 125 2.31 20.83 4.70
C LEU A 125 3.10 20.08 5.78
N LEU A 126 2.75 18.80 6.04
CA LEU A 126 3.47 17.97 7.00
C LEU A 126 4.90 17.70 6.55
N LEU A 127 5.10 17.29 5.30
CA LEU A 127 6.43 17.06 4.72
C LEU A 127 7.29 18.32 4.77
N SER A 128 6.72 19.47 4.42
CA SER A 128 7.42 20.76 4.44
C SER A 128 7.84 21.17 5.86
N ARG A 129 6.99 20.95 6.87
CA ARG A 129 7.33 21.20 8.30
C ARG A 129 8.49 20.32 8.78
N LEU A 130 8.60 19.10 8.24
CA LEU A 130 9.66 18.16 8.56
C LEU A 130 10.92 18.36 7.72
N GLY A 131 10.94 19.35 6.80
CA GLY A 131 12.07 19.59 5.90
C GLY A 131 12.26 18.49 4.84
N LEU A 132 11.23 17.68 4.60
CA LEU A 132 11.22 16.65 3.57
C LEU A 132 10.89 17.26 2.19
N PRO A 133 11.53 16.80 1.11
CA PRO A 133 11.33 17.38 -0.21
C PRO A 133 9.92 17.13 -0.71
N SER A 134 9.14 18.19 -0.86
CA SER A 134 7.79 18.17 -1.45
C SER A 134 7.70 19.27 -2.50
N PRO A 135 7.15 19.00 -3.69
CA PRO A 135 7.02 20.03 -4.73
C PRO A 135 6.18 21.20 -4.24
N PRO A 136 6.51 22.44 -4.61
CA PRO A 136 5.70 23.62 -4.26
C PRO A 136 4.23 23.39 -4.59
N THR A 137 3.37 23.60 -3.60
CA THR A 137 1.94 23.25 -3.67
C THR A 137 1.12 24.37 -3.03
N VAL A 138 0.05 24.77 -3.69
CA VAL A 138 -0.87 25.81 -3.20
C VAL A 138 -2.32 25.36 -3.33
N LEU A 139 -3.20 25.97 -2.56
CA LEU A 139 -4.65 25.84 -2.77
C LEU A 139 -5.12 26.80 -3.86
N PRO A 140 -6.24 26.48 -4.56
CA PRO A 140 -6.86 27.39 -5.52
C PRO A 140 -7.08 28.79 -4.96
N GLY A 141 -6.81 29.79 -5.78
CA GLY A 141 -6.91 31.21 -5.36
C GLY A 141 -5.61 31.80 -4.82
N ASN A 142 -4.60 30.99 -4.52
CA ASN A 142 -3.27 31.47 -4.17
C ASN A 142 -2.40 31.67 -5.42
N PRO A 143 -1.38 32.58 -5.37
CA PRO A 143 -0.46 32.76 -6.49
C PRO A 143 0.27 31.48 -6.88
N ILE A 144 0.37 31.24 -8.18
CA ILE A 144 1.16 30.16 -8.78
C ILE A 144 2.43 30.79 -9.35
N GLU A 145 3.58 30.44 -8.78
CA GLU A 145 4.86 31.08 -9.12
C GLU A 145 5.48 30.53 -10.41
N HIS A 146 5.21 29.26 -10.71
CA HIS A 146 5.85 28.55 -11.83
C HIS A 146 4.85 27.67 -12.56
N PHE A 147 5.02 27.59 -13.89
CA PHE A 147 4.30 26.66 -14.77
C PHE A 147 5.31 25.75 -15.49
N PRO A 148 4.92 24.54 -15.89
CA PRO A 148 3.59 23.93 -15.74
C PRO A 148 3.29 23.47 -14.29
N VAL A 149 2.00 23.27 -14.02
CA VAL A 149 1.51 22.72 -12.73
C VAL A 149 0.59 21.53 -12.96
N MET A 150 0.37 20.76 -11.90
CA MET A 150 -0.63 19.70 -11.82
C MET A 150 -1.79 20.17 -10.96
N VAL A 151 -2.99 20.18 -11.51
CA VAL A 151 -4.25 20.34 -10.77
C VAL A 151 -4.77 18.94 -10.44
N LYS A 152 -4.95 18.63 -9.17
CA LYS A 152 -5.39 17.31 -8.72
C LYS A 152 -6.28 17.38 -7.49
N PRO A 153 -7.19 16.40 -7.27
CA PRO A 153 -7.95 16.30 -6.03
C PRO A 153 -7.01 16.16 -4.83
N ARG A 154 -7.38 16.78 -3.71
CA ARG A 154 -6.67 16.64 -2.43
C ARG A 154 -6.76 15.21 -1.91
N GLN A 155 -7.90 14.55 -2.09
CA GLN A 155 -8.16 13.19 -1.63
C GLN A 155 -8.44 12.25 -2.82
N GLY A 156 -8.37 10.96 -2.59
CA GLY A 156 -8.63 9.94 -3.59
C GLY A 156 -7.38 9.30 -4.17
N SER A 157 -7.60 8.20 -4.87
CA SER A 157 -6.57 7.33 -5.45
C SER A 157 -6.86 7.04 -6.93
N GLY A 158 -5.91 6.41 -7.63
CA GLY A 158 -6.11 5.94 -8.99
C GLY A 158 -5.91 7.00 -10.07
N ALA A 159 -5.18 8.09 -9.79
CA ALA A 159 -4.85 9.16 -10.74
C ALA A 159 -6.06 9.74 -11.48
N ARG A 160 -7.23 9.75 -10.84
CA ARG A 160 -8.45 10.34 -11.42
C ARG A 160 -8.39 11.86 -11.28
N SER A 161 -8.90 12.55 -12.31
CA SER A 161 -9.03 14.01 -12.31
C SER A 161 -7.71 14.76 -12.07
N ILE A 162 -6.58 14.21 -12.56
CA ILE A 162 -5.26 14.84 -12.51
C ILE A 162 -4.98 15.48 -13.87
N HIS A 163 -4.76 16.79 -13.88
CA HIS A 163 -4.60 17.56 -15.10
C HIS A 163 -3.33 18.41 -15.05
N ARG A 164 -2.55 18.40 -16.14
CA ARG A 164 -1.45 19.32 -16.33
C ARG A 164 -1.99 20.63 -16.91
N ALA A 165 -1.56 21.73 -16.34
CA ALA A 165 -1.84 23.08 -16.80
C ALA A 165 -0.53 23.81 -17.12
N ASP A 166 -0.41 24.29 -18.36
CA ASP A 166 0.80 24.95 -18.82
C ASP A 166 0.78 26.47 -18.58
N ASP A 167 -0.39 27.01 -18.19
CA ASP A 167 -0.58 28.43 -17.84
C ASP A 167 -1.71 28.63 -16.81
N ALA A 168 -1.90 29.88 -16.40
CA ALA A 168 -2.88 30.25 -15.40
C ALA A 168 -4.33 30.01 -15.85
N ALA A 169 -4.64 30.21 -17.13
CA ALA A 169 -5.99 30.02 -17.66
C ALA A 169 -6.37 28.54 -17.66
N ALA A 170 -5.44 27.66 -18.06
CA ALA A 170 -5.62 26.21 -17.96
C ALA A 170 -5.76 25.73 -16.52
N ALA A 171 -4.95 26.26 -15.60
CA ALA A 171 -5.06 25.93 -14.18
C ALA A 171 -6.41 26.32 -13.60
N GLU A 172 -6.89 27.54 -13.89
CA GLU A 172 -8.21 28.01 -13.44
C GLU A 172 -9.35 27.17 -14.03
N PHE A 173 -9.24 26.78 -15.31
CA PHE A 173 -10.20 25.89 -15.96
C PHE A 173 -10.28 24.54 -15.24
N PHE A 174 -9.14 23.88 -14.99
CA PHE A 174 -9.14 22.55 -14.35
C PHE A 174 -9.57 22.61 -12.89
N VAL A 175 -9.25 23.67 -12.15
CA VAL A 175 -9.76 23.87 -10.79
C VAL A 175 -11.29 23.93 -10.75
N LYS A 176 -11.92 24.54 -11.77
CA LYS A 176 -13.39 24.59 -11.88
C LYS A 176 -14.01 23.31 -12.47
N TYR A 177 -13.24 22.58 -13.28
CA TYR A 177 -13.69 21.37 -13.95
C TYR A 177 -13.75 20.14 -13.02
N VAL A 178 -12.86 20.08 -12.04
CA VAL A 178 -12.79 19.00 -11.07
C VAL A 178 -13.79 19.29 -9.94
N ASP A 179 -14.73 18.38 -9.72
CA ASP A 179 -15.80 18.56 -8.72
C ASP A 179 -15.30 18.49 -7.26
N GLU A 180 -14.21 17.72 -7.01
CA GLU A 180 -13.65 17.53 -5.69
C GLU A 180 -12.75 18.73 -5.29
N PRO A 181 -12.53 18.96 -3.98
CA PRO A 181 -11.54 19.93 -3.53
C PRO A 181 -10.16 19.64 -4.12
N THR A 182 -9.60 20.61 -4.85
CA THR A 182 -8.32 20.46 -5.56
C THR A 182 -7.16 21.14 -4.85
N MET A 183 -5.96 20.78 -5.26
CA MET A 183 -4.71 21.49 -5.02
C MET A 183 -3.97 21.70 -6.34
N VAL A 184 -3.09 22.69 -6.36
CA VAL A 184 -2.22 23.03 -7.49
C VAL A 184 -0.78 22.80 -7.07
N GLN A 185 -0.09 21.86 -7.72
CA GLN A 185 1.27 21.46 -7.39
C GLN A 185 2.20 21.69 -8.58
N ARG A 186 3.42 22.16 -8.35
CA ARG A 186 4.44 22.26 -9.39
C ARG A 186 4.56 20.93 -10.14
N TYR A 187 4.55 20.97 -11.45
CA TYR A 187 4.85 19.81 -12.30
C TYR A 187 6.30 19.39 -12.11
N MET A 188 6.51 18.10 -11.94
CA MET A 188 7.83 17.50 -11.81
C MET A 188 8.28 16.95 -13.15
N ASP A 189 9.32 17.54 -13.76
CA ASP A 189 9.86 17.12 -15.06
C ASP A 189 10.95 16.05 -14.87
N GLY A 190 10.52 14.81 -14.75
CA GLY A 190 11.46 13.71 -14.60
C GLY A 190 10.78 12.36 -14.35
N PRO A 191 11.58 11.31 -14.15
CA PRO A 191 11.05 9.98 -13.89
C PRO A 191 10.37 9.87 -12.51
N GLU A 192 9.28 9.09 -12.48
CA GLU A 192 8.57 8.70 -11.27
C GLU A 192 9.14 7.41 -10.71
N PHE A 193 9.23 7.36 -9.38
CA PHE A 193 9.62 6.19 -8.59
C PHE A 193 8.61 5.94 -7.47
N SER A 194 8.56 4.71 -7.02
CA SER A 194 7.93 4.37 -5.75
C SER A 194 8.96 3.73 -4.85
N ILE A 195 8.90 4.02 -3.56
CA ILE A 195 9.72 3.40 -2.53
C ILE A 195 8.78 2.62 -1.61
N ASP A 196 8.86 1.30 -1.67
CA ASP A 196 8.08 0.45 -0.80
C ASP A 196 8.85 0.23 0.51
N CYS A 197 8.33 0.76 1.61
CA CYS A 197 8.95 0.75 2.92
C CYS A 197 8.22 -0.18 3.89
N LEU A 198 8.94 -0.70 4.88
CA LEU A 198 8.39 -1.34 6.06
C LEU A 198 9.04 -0.76 7.30
N SER A 199 8.24 -0.37 8.26
CA SER A 199 8.69 0.04 9.60
C SER A 199 8.17 -0.90 10.68
N ASP A 200 8.90 -0.97 11.79
CA ASP A 200 8.44 -1.68 12.98
C ASP A 200 7.39 -0.88 13.78
N LEU A 201 6.91 -1.45 14.87
CA LEU A 201 5.90 -0.82 15.72
C LEU A 201 6.44 0.37 16.54
N GLN A 202 7.75 0.59 16.55
CA GLN A 202 8.42 1.75 17.13
C GLN A 202 8.69 2.86 16.10
N GLY A 203 8.37 2.63 14.82
CA GLY A 203 8.59 3.57 13.73
C GLY A 203 10.00 3.52 13.13
N ARG A 204 10.83 2.53 13.48
CA ARG A 204 12.15 2.35 12.85
C ARG A 204 11.97 1.71 11.48
N CYS A 205 12.61 2.26 10.47
CA CYS A 205 12.61 1.66 9.13
C CYS A 205 13.34 0.31 9.12
N LEU A 206 12.65 -0.75 8.75
CA LEU A 206 13.26 -2.07 8.57
C LEU A 206 13.89 -2.24 7.18
N ASN A 207 13.20 -1.77 6.15
CA ASN A 207 13.73 -1.71 4.78
C ASN A 207 12.97 -0.69 3.92
N ALA A 208 13.62 -0.24 2.84
CA ALA A 208 13.08 0.64 1.82
C ALA A 208 13.55 0.13 0.45
N ILE A 209 12.62 -0.21 -0.44
CA ILE A 209 12.89 -0.83 -1.74
C ILE A 209 12.38 0.09 -2.85
N PRO A 210 13.28 0.82 -3.54
CA PRO A 210 12.90 1.68 -4.64
C PRO A 210 12.65 0.90 -5.93
N ARG A 211 11.69 1.37 -6.71
CA ARG A 211 11.37 0.83 -8.03
C ARG A 211 10.94 1.92 -9.01
N THR A 212 11.17 1.67 -10.27
CA THR A 212 10.70 2.51 -11.37
C THR A 212 9.19 2.33 -11.59
N MET A 213 8.56 3.35 -12.18
CA MET A 213 7.21 3.28 -12.73
C MET A 213 7.31 3.18 -14.26
N ILE A 214 7.32 1.96 -14.81
CA ILE A 214 7.41 1.75 -16.27
C ILE A 214 6.05 1.97 -16.93
N GLU A 215 4.99 1.44 -16.34
CA GLU A 215 3.63 1.56 -16.83
C GLU A 215 2.66 1.58 -15.66
N SER A 216 1.68 2.48 -15.72
CA SER A 216 0.58 2.53 -14.77
C SER A 216 -0.77 2.48 -15.49
N ARG A 217 -1.79 1.94 -14.80
CA ARG A 217 -3.17 1.96 -15.28
C ARG A 217 -4.08 2.34 -14.11
N GLY A 218 -4.82 3.43 -14.29
CA GLY A 218 -5.68 3.96 -13.22
C GLY A 218 -4.89 4.29 -11.96
N GLY A 219 -3.67 4.86 -12.07
CA GLY A 219 -2.80 5.21 -10.96
C GLY A 219 -2.12 4.03 -10.26
N GLU A 220 -2.38 2.79 -10.72
CA GLU A 220 -1.71 1.61 -10.19
C GLU A 220 -0.54 1.20 -11.09
N SER A 221 0.63 0.98 -10.50
CA SER A 221 1.76 0.41 -11.23
C SER A 221 1.43 -0.99 -11.73
N ILE A 222 1.66 -1.25 -13.00
CA ILE A 222 1.50 -2.58 -13.60
C ILE A 222 2.81 -3.16 -14.13
N LYS A 223 3.82 -2.30 -14.32
CA LYS A 223 5.20 -2.72 -14.64
C LYS A 223 6.19 -1.82 -13.92
N GLY A 224 7.24 -2.41 -13.40
CA GLY A 224 8.32 -1.69 -12.74
C GLY A 224 9.52 -2.59 -12.48
N THR A 225 10.68 -1.96 -12.34
CA THR A 225 11.94 -2.63 -12.01
C THR A 225 12.44 -2.15 -10.68
N VAL A 226 12.80 -3.06 -9.79
CA VAL A 226 13.51 -2.74 -8.54
C VAL A 226 14.91 -2.25 -8.88
N ILE A 227 15.30 -1.11 -8.34
CA ILE A 227 16.57 -0.45 -8.64
C ILE A 227 17.41 -0.28 -7.38
N ASP A 228 18.73 -0.32 -7.54
CA ASP A 228 19.68 0.05 -6.49
C ASP A 228 19.97 1.56 -6.60
N ASP A 229 19.28 2.34 -5.76
CA ASP A 229 19.40 3.80 -5.73
C ASP A 229 19.46 4.26 -4.26
N GLY A 230 20.65 4.58 -3.80
CA GLY A 230 20.92 4.94 -2.41
C GLY A 230 20.17 6.19 -1.94
N ASP A 231 19.96 7.19 -2.81
CA ASP A 231 19.23 8.41 -2.47
C ASP A 231 17.76 8.10 -2.19
N LEU A 232 17.15 7.23 -3.01
CA LEU A 232 15.76 6.82 -2.82
C LEU A 232 15.60 5.92 -1.59
N VAL A 233 16.55 5.02 -1.32
CA VAL A 233 16.55 4.20 -0.10
C VAL A 233 16.60 5.09 1.14
N GLU A 234 17.53 6.05 1.16
CA GLU A 234 17.69 6.97 2.29
C GLU A 234 16.47 7.89 2.46
N LEU A 235 15.92 8.40 1.34
CA LEU A 235 14.69 9.18 1.38
C LEU A 235 13.53 8.38 1.97
N GLY A 236 13.33 7.14 1.51
CA GLY A 236 12.28 6.25 2.02
C GLY A 236 12.42 6.01 3.53
N ARG A 237 13.65 5.71 4.00
CA ARG A 237 13.97 5.56 5.42
C ARG A 237 13.62 6.83 6.21
N THR A 238 14.11 7.96 5.76
CA THR A 238 13.92 9.24 6.44
C THR A 238 12.43 9.62 6.54
N VAL A 239 11.67 9.44 5.46
CA VAL A 239 10.23 9.72 5.43
C VAL A 239 9.49 8.89 6.47
N VAL A 240 9.67 7.57 6.46
CA VAL A 240 8.88 6.71 7.36
C VAL A 240 9.27 6.89 8.82
N GLU A 241 10.55 7.15 9.12
CA GLU A 241 11.03 7.42 10.48
C GLU A 241 10.55 8.77 11.02
N GLN A 242 10.62 9.84 10.23
CA GLN A 242 10.16 11.16 10.65
C GLN A 242 8.63 11.26 10.80
N LEU A 243 7.90 10.52 9.97
CA LEU A 243 6.44 10.41 10.09
C LEU A 243 6.01 9.42 11.19
N GLY A 244 6.93 8.65 11.76
CA GLY A 244 6.60 7.61 12.74
C GLY A 244 5.67 6.53 12.17
N VAL A 245 5.86 6.17 10.89
CA VAL A 245 5.07 5.12 10.23
C VAL A 245 5.30 3.79 10.93
N ARG A 246 4.22 3.03 11.14
CA ARG A 246 4.26 1.66 11.67
C ARG A 246 3.61 0.72 10.66
N GLY A 247 4.37 -0.27 10.21
CA GLY A 247 3.93 -1.18 9.14
C GLY A 247 4.34 -0.73 7.74
N PRO A 248 3.62 -1.17 6.70
CA PRO A 248 3.98 -0.90 5.32
C PRO A 248 3.65 0.54 4.91
N CYS A 249 4.48 1.10 4.02
CA CYS A 249 4.28 2.41 3.43
C CYS A 249 4.81 2.42 2.00
N THR A 250 4.15 3.15 1.12
CA THR A 250 4.66 3.44 -0.22
C THR A 250 4.77 4.94 -0.44
N VAL A 251 5.98 5.40 -0.71
CA VAL A 251 6.29 6.81 -1.01
C VAL A 251 6.43 6.96 -2.52
N GLN A 252 5.67 7.87 -3.13
CA GLN A 252 5.79 8.22 -4.53
C GLN A 252 6.65 9.46 -4.69
N VAL A 253 7.65 9.39 -5.56
CA VAL A 253 8.70 10.40 -5.70
C VAL A 253 8.99 10.64 -7.17
N PHE A 254 9.18 11.89 -7.54
CA PHE A 254 9.78 12.27 -8.82
C PHE A 254 11.20 12.76 -8.63
N ARG A 255 12.05 12.50 -9.61
CA ARG A 255 13.40 13.12 -9.68
C ARG A 255 13.37 14.18 -10.77
N ASP A 256 13.08 15.40 -10.38
CA ASP A 256 13.03 16.56 -11.24
C ASP A 256 14.45 17.06 -11.55
N ARG A 257 14.64 17.62 -12.75
CA ARG A 257 15.95 18.08 -13.22
C ARG A 257 16.43 19.36 -12.52
N GLU A 258 15.51 20.19 -12.04
CA GLU A 258 15.82 21.48 -11.43
C GLU A 258 15.81 21.41 -9.90
N ILE A 259 14.78 20.79 -9.32
CA ILE A 259 14.57 20.80 -7.86
C ILE A 259 14.96 19.48 -7.17
N GLY A 260 15.41 18.47 -7.94
CA GLY A 260 15.81 17.19 -7.40
C GLY A 260 14.63 16.29 -7.02
N LEU A 261 14.74 15.59 -5.89
CA LEU A 261 13.67 14.70 -5.43
C LEU A 261 12.47 15.48 -4.90
N GLY A 262 11.26 15.04 -5.25
CA GLY A 262 10.01 15.61 -4.77
C GLY A 262 8.98 14.52 -4.45
N ILE A 263 8.56 14.44 -3.20
CA ILE A 263 7.53 13.50 -2.72
C ILE A 263 6.16 14.03 -3.13
N THR A 264 5.43 13.25 -3.89
CA THR A 264 4.10 13.63 -4.40
C THR A 264 2.95 12.90 -3.74
N ASP A 265 3.22 11.76 -3.08
CA ASP A 265 2.23 10.99 -2.33
C ASP A 265 2.91 10.09 -1.28
N VAL A 266 2.25 9.89 -0.14
CA VAL A 266 2.66 8.98 0.93
C VAL A 266 1.48 8.12 1.33
N ASN A 267 1.55 6.84 1.02
CA ASN A 267 0.49 5.89 1.29
C ASN A 267 0.92 4.95 2.41
N THR A 268 0.34 5.10 3.60
CA THR A 268 0.73 4.34 4.80
C THR A 268 0.12 2.92 4.81
N ARG A 269 0.29 2.22 3.69
CA ARG A 269 -0.11 0.83 3.42
C ARG A 269 0.73 0.25 2.28
N PHE A 270 0.53 -1.03 1.96
CA PHE A 270 1.13 -1.62 0.77
C PHE A 270 0.74 -0.88 -0.51
N GLY A 271 1.67 -0.65 -1.40
CA GLY A 271 1.44 -0.04 -2.71
C GLY A 271 0.29 -0.71 -3.47
N GLY A 272 -0.54 0.11 -4.15
CA GLY A 272 -1.89 -0.26 -4.64
C GLY A 272 -2.00 -1.56 -5.40
N ALA A 273 -0.98 -1.93 -6.14
CA ALA A 273 -1.09 -3.06 -7.03
C ALA A 273 0.23 -3.79 -7.26
N PHE A 274 1.28 -3.49 -6.51
CA PHE A 274 2.59 -4.00 -6.87
C PHE A 274 3.26 -4.72 -5.69
N PRO A 275 3.47 -6.05 -5.79
CA PRO A 275 4.04 -6.85 -4.72
C PRO A 275 5.58 -6.84 -4.70
N ALA A 276 6.23 -5.78 -5.20
CA ALA A 276 7.70 -5.71 -5.24
C ALA A 276 8.38 -6.04 -3.90
N PRO A 277 7.86 -5.58 -2.74
CA PRO A 277 8.43 -5.94 -1.44
C PRO A 277 8.43 -7.44 -1.15
N MET A 278 7.47 -8.19 -1.71
CA MET A 278 7.37 -9.63 -1.49
C MET A 278 8.39 -10.43 -2.30
N TYR A 279 8.77 -9.93 -3.48
CA TYR A 279 9.62 -10.66 -4.41
C TYR A 279 11.06 -10.13 -4.48
N ALA A 280 11.29 -8.87 -4.12
CA ALA A 280 12.61 -8.26 -4.14
C ALA A 280 13.35 -8.37 -2.79
N ALA A 281 12.62 -8.48 -1.68
CA ALA A 281 13.23 -8.71 -0.37
C ALA A 281 13.96 -10.07 -0.34
N HIS A 282 15.04 -10.14 0.42
CA HIS A 282 15.75 -11.40 0.64
C HIS A 282 14.86 -12.46 1.29
N HIS A 283 15.17 -13.73 1.07
CA HIS A 283 14.46 -14.85 1.72
C HIS A 283 14.44 -14.67 3.25
N GLY A 284 13.27 -14.91 3.86
CA GLY A 284 13.07 -14.69 5.29
C GLY A 284 12.88 -13.24 5.70
N ARG A 285 12.74 -12.29 4.73
CA ARG A 285 12.62 -10.85 4.98
C ARG A 285 11.55 -10.19 4.12
N THR A 286 10.59 -10.95 3.58
CA THR A 286 9.45 -10.36 2.88
C THR A 286 8.58 -9.59 3.87
N TYR A 287 7.98 -8.51 3.44
CA TYR A 287 7.22 -7.64 4.34
C TYR A 287 6.04 -8.37 5.02
N PRO A 288 5.26 -9.22 4.35
CA PRO A 288 4.25 -10.03 5.02
C PRO A 288 4.85 -10.95 6.11
N GLU A 289 5.99 -11.59 5.84
CA GLU A 289 6.66 -12.45 6.82
C GLU A 289 7.12 -11.66 8.05
N LEU A 290 7.76 -10.50 7.84
CA LEU A 290 8.23 -9.65 8.94
C LEU A 290 7.07 -9.12 9.79
N ILE A 291 5.94 -8.73 9.17
CA ILE A 291 4.74 -8.30 9.89
C ILE A 291 4.21 -9.45 10.77
N VAL A 292 4.17 -10.68 10.23
CA VAL A 292 3.74 -11.85 11.02
C VAL A 292 4.68 -12.12 12.19
N ARG A 293 5.98 -11.97 12.02
CA ARG A 293 6.97 -12.11 13.09
C ARG A 293 6.81 -11.03 14.15
N MET A 294 6.61 -9.77 13.75
CA MET A 294 6.30 -8.67 14.68
C MET A 294 4.98 -8.90 15.42
N ALA A 295 3.96 -9.44 14.76
CA ALA A 295 2.69 -9.83 15.39
C ALA A 295 2.85 -10.91 16.48
N ARG A 296 3.90 -11.71 16.41
CA ARG A 296 4.29 -12.69 17.42
C ARG A 296 5.20 -12.13 18.52
N GLY A 297 5.48 -10.81 18.48
CA GLY A 297 6.32 -10.13 19.45
C GLY A 297 7.83 -10.22 19.15
N GLU A 298 8.21 -10.67 17.94
CA GLU A 298 9.63 -10.70 17.59
C GLU A 298 10.13 -9.28 17.30
N VAL A 299 11.33 -8.96 17.79
CA VAL A 299 12.05 -7.74 17.44
C VAL A 299 12.83 -8.01 16.15
N ILE A 300 12.60 -7.18 15.13
CA ILE A 300 13.27 -7.31 13.85
C ILE A 300 14.39 -6.27 13.77
N GLU A 301 15.59 -6.71 13.42
CA GLU A 301 16.69 -5.80 13.19
C GLU A 301 16.56 -5.13 11.80
N PRO A 302 16.79 -3.81 11.72
CA PRO A 302 16.83 -3.09 10.46
C PRO A 302 17.82 -3.70 9.45
N HIS A 303 17.43 -3.71 8.19
CA HIS A 303 18.24 -4.20 7.08
C HIS A 303 18.02 -3.34 5.83
N VAL A 304 17.98 -2.04 6.04
CA VAL A 304 17.73 -1.01 5.02
C VAL A 304 18.69 -1.17 3.83
N GLY A 305 18.15 -1.16 2.61
CA GLY A 305 18.91 -1.33 1.38
C GLY A 305 19.31 -2.78 1.05
N GLN A 306 18.89 -3.76 1.84
CA GLN A 306 19.17 -5.18 1.56
C GLN A 306 18.00 -5.82 0.78
N PHE A 307 18.12 -5.85 -0.54
CA PHE A 307 17.13 -6.44 -1.45
C PHE A 307 17.80 -6.83 -2.78
N HIS A 308 17.05 -7.54 -3.64
CA HIS A 308 17.51 -7.92 -4.98
C HIS A 308 17.11 -6.85 -6.00
N ALA A 309 18.07 -6.04 -6.44
CA ALA A 309 17.86 -5.08 -7.54
C ALA A 309 17.88 -5.77 -8.92
N GLY A 310 17.36 -5.08 -9.93
CA GLY A 310 17.32 -5.55 -11.31
C GLY A 310 16.13 -6.46 -11.64
N ILE A 311 15.29 -6.81 -10.66
CA ILE A 311 14.09 -7.63 -10.89
C ILE A 311 13.00 -6.75 -11.49
N THR A 312 12.46 -7.16 -12.65
CA THR A 312 11.33 -6.49 -13.29
C THR A 312 10.06 -7.31 -13.09
N PHE A 313 9.01 -6.63 -12.65
CA PHE A 313 7.70 -7.20 -12.47
C PHE A 313 6.74 -6.69 -13.53
N THR A 314 5.87 -7.58 -14.02
CA THR A 314 4.73 -7.25 -14.86
C THR A 314 3.49 -7.93 -14.30
N ARG A 315 2.38 -7.19 -14.23
CA ARG A 315 1.09 -7.69 -13.74
C ARG A 315 0.20 -8.09 -14.90
N TYR A 316 -0.67 -9.06 -14.64
CA TYR A 316 -1.77 -9.45 -15.52
C TYR A 316 -3.03 -9.73 -14.68
N PHE A 317 -4.19 -9.73 -15.34
CA PHE A 317 -5.43 -10.09 -14.68
C PHE A 317 -5.56 -11.61 -14.63
N TRP A 318 -6.04 -12.09 -13.48
CA TRP A 318 -6.37 -13.49 -13.26
C TRP A 318 -7.85 -13.65 -12.98
N GLN A 319 -8.40 -14.85 -13.14
CA GLN A 319 -9.80 -15.16 -12.92
C GLN A 319 -9.93 -16.34 -11.95
N LEU A 320 -10.91 -16.24 -11.05
CA LEU A 320 -11.34 -17.32 -10.18
C LEU A 320 -12.69 -17.83 -10.68
N GLU A 321 -12.82 -19.15 -10.81
CA GLU A 321 -14.12 -19.77 -11.04
C GLU A 321 -14.76 -20.14 -9.71
N LEU A 322 -15.99 -19.66 -9.51
CA LEU A 322 -16.77 -19.91 -8.30
C LEU A 322 -18.02 -20.72 -8.64
N ASP A 323 -18.40 -21.62 -7.74
CA ASP A 323 -19.66 -22.37 -7.82
C ASP A 323 -20.87 -21.46 -7.43
N GLN A 324 -22.08 -22.02 -7.50
CA GLN A 324 -23.30 -21.30 -7.14
C GLN A 324 -23.36 -20.87 -5.66
N MET A 325 -22.53 -21.48 -4.80
CA MET A 325 -22.39 -21.12 -3.39
C MET A 325 -21.19 -20.21 -3.14
N MET A 326 -20.64 -19.59 -4.20
CA MET A 326 -19.46 -18.70 -4.16
C MET A 326 -18.20 -19.35 -3.58
N ARG A 327 -18.02 -20.64 -3.80
CA ARG A 327 -16.79 -21.35 -3.39
C ARG A 327 -15.92 -21.60 -4.61
N PRO A 328 -14.59 -21.45 -4.49
CA PRO A 328 -13.64 -21.79 -5.59
C PRO A 328 -13.86 -23.24 -6.05
N THR A 329 -14.02 -23.45 -7.35
CA THR A 329 -14.18 -24.79 -7.92
C THR A 329 -12.86 -25.55 -8.05
N GLY A 330 -11.72 -24.86 -7.92
CA GLY A 330 -10.41 -25.42 -8.19
C GLY A 330 -10.15 -25.69 -9.68
N ARG A 331 -11.05 -25.21 -10.55
CA ARG A 331 -10.91 -25.25 -12.02
C ARG A 331 -10.55 -23.87 -12.55
N ASP A 332 -9.64 -23.22 -11.87
CA ASP A 332 -9.11 -21.94 -12.33
C ASP A 332 -8.69 -22.09 -13.79
N ILE A 333 -9.01 -21.07 -14.60
CA ILE A 333 -8.50 -21.02 -15.97
C ILE A 333 -7.01 -21.22 -15.88
N VAL A 334 -6.57 -22.35 -16.39
CA VAL A 334 -5.23 -22.92 -16.23
C VAL A 334 -4.20 -21.82 -16.41
N ASP A 335 -3.35 -21.67 -15.42
CA ASP A 335 -2.13 -20.88 -15.54
C ASP A 335 -1.52 -21.18 -16.92
N PRO A 336 -1.33 -20.19 -17.79
CA PRO A 336 -0.66 -20.46 -19.05
C PRO A 336 0.63 -21.19 -18.69
N PRO A 337 0.98 -22.27 -19.38
CA PRO A 337 2.20 -22.99 -19.08
C PRO A 337 3.34 -22.01 -19.01
N GLY A 338 4.10 -22.00 -17.93
CA GLY A 338 5.26 -21.15 -17.77
C GLY A 338 6.16 -21.24 -19.00
N PRO A 339 6.98 -20.25 -19.29
CA PRO A 339 7.89 -20.30 -20.43
C PRO A 339 8.67 -21.63 -20.37
N PRO A 340 8.90 -22.28 -21.51
CA PRO A 340 9.71 -23.50 -21.53
C PRO A 340 11.04 -23.20 -20.84
N ALA A 341 11.54 -24.15 -20.06
CA ALA A 341 12.83 -24.04 -19.42
C ALA A 341 13.88 -23.63 -20.47
N PRO A 342 14.79 -22.71 -20.16
CA PRO A 342 15.85 -22.34 -21.09
C PRO A 342 16.62 -23.63 -21.50
N ARG A 343 16.77 -23.83 -22.81
CA ARG A 343 17.50 -24.95 -23.36
C ARG A 343 19.00 -24.83 -23.10
#